data_791af492c1bc5ed81e30e7d601a22be3
#
_entry.id   791af492c1bc5ed81e30e7d601a22be3
#
_cell.length_a   1.000
_cell.length_b   1.000
_cell.length_c   1.000
_cell.angle_alpha   90.00
_cell.angle_beta   90.00
_cell.angle_gamma   90.00
#
_symmetry.space_group_name_H-M   'P 1'
#
loop_
_entity.id
_entity.type
_entity.pdbx_description
1 polymer ?
#
loop_
_entity_poly.entity_id
_entity_poly.type
_entity_poly.pdbx_seq_one_letter_code
_entity_poly.pdbx_strand_id
1 'polypeptide(L)'
;MVRSLFKKQGGFTLLEVLLVVAILAILAGIVIVAINPGKQLGDSRNSQRQADVNTILNAVYQYSLDNNGTIPSGVTATATEICATGAASCTGLVDLSTITASEKYLTAMPKDPQCTTTCATNGTGYKISKSANGRITVTATGEGKTITVTR
;
A
#
# COMPACT_ATOMS: atom_id res chain seq x y z
N MET A 1 4.86 -65.59 -26.58
CA MET A 1 4.87 -64.64 -27.71
C MET A 1 4.07 -63.39 -27.30
N VAL A 2 4.72 -62.36 -26.79
CA VAL A 2 4.03 -61.13 -26.29
C VAL A 2 4.06 -60.11 -27.43
N ARG A 3 2.91 -59.82 -28.01
CA ARG A 3 2.74 -58.76 -29.00
C ARG A 3 2.74 -57.39 -28.30
N SER A 4 3.82 -56.66 -28.40
CA SER A 4 3.93 -55.25 -28.01
C SER A 4 3.01 -54.39 -28.90
N LEU A 5 1.94 -53.89 -28.32
CA LEU A 5 1.04 -52.89 -28.92
C LEU A 5 1.68 -51.53 -28.79
N PHE A 6 2.55 -51.14 -29.70
CA PHE A 6 2.99 -49.75 -29.85
C PHE A 6 1.79 -48.89 -30.29
N LYS A 7 1.18 -48.17 -29.35
CA LYS A 7 0.17 -47.18 -29.63
C LYS A 7 0.88 -46.02 -30.39
N LYS A 8 0.52 -45.79 -31.65
CA LYS A 8 0.99 -44.64 -32.42
C LYS A 8 0.60 -43.38 -31.67
N GLN A 9 1.56 -42.64 -31.12
CA GLN A 9 1.35 -41.31 -30.58
C GLN A 9 1.27 -40.36 -31.77
N GLY A 10 0.08 -39.83 -32.06
CA GLY A 10 -0.11 -38.74 -33.01
C GLY A 10 0.47 -37.44 -32.43
N GLY A 11 1.45 -36.85 -33.11
CA GLY A 11 1.94 -35.51 -32.77
C GLY A 11 0.99 -34.44 -33.29
N PHE A 12 0.98 -33.27 -32.67
CA PHE A 12 0.24 -32.09 -33.13
C PHE A 12 0.76 -31.61 -34.47
N THR A 13 -0.13 -31.17 -35.34
CA THR A 13 0.24 -30.54 -36.59
C THR A 13 0.67 -29.10 -36.40
N LEU A 14 1.58 -28.60 -37.20
CA LEU A 14 2.01 -27.19 -37.16
C LEU A 14 0.84 -26.22 -37.33
N LEU A 15 -0.14 -26.57 -38.15
CA LEU A 15 -1.34 -25.78 -38.42
C LEU A 15 -2.23 -25.72 -37.15
N GLU A 16 -2.37 -26.81 -36.37
CA GLU A 16 -3.15 -26.86 -35.14
C GLU A 16 -2.56 -25.97 -34.07
N VAL A 17 -1.21 -25.97 -33.92
CA VAL A 17 -0.53 -25.09 -32.98
C VAL A 17 -0.66 -23.63 -33.39
N LEU A 18 -0.49 -23.30 -34.68
CA LEU A 18 -0.65 -21.95 -35.19
C LEU A 18 -2.08 -21.41 -34.97
N LEU A 19 -3.09 -22.24 -35.22
CA LEU A 19 -4.49 -21.85 -35.01
C LEU A 19 -4.76 -21.55 -33.52
N VAL A 20 -4.27 -22.40 -32.61
CA VAL A 20 -4.44 -22.19 -31.17
C VAL A 20 -3.76 -20.92 -30.68
N VAL A 21 -2.50 -20.67 -31.07
CA VAL A 21 -1.81 -19.43 -30.65
C VAL A 21 -2.45 -18.17 -31.23
N ALA A 22 -3.01 -18.23 -32.44
CA ALA A 22 -3.75 -17.12 -33.04
C ALA A 22 -5.02 -16.79 -32.25
N ILE A 23 -5.80 -17.80 -31.87
CA ILE A 23 -7.00 -17.61 -31.03
C ILE A 23 -6.62 -17.06 -29.64
N LEU A 24 -5.60 -17.64 -29.02
CA LEU A 24 -5.13 -17.15 -27.71
C LEU A 24 -4.65 -15.70 -27.76
N ALA A 25 -3.96 -15.29 -28.82
CA ALA A 25 -3.51 -13.91 -29.00
C ALA A 25 -4.69 -12.92 -29.10
N ILE A 26 -5.76 -13.28 -29.82
CA ILE A 26 -6.97 -12.45 -29.93
C ILE A 26 -7.66 -12.36 -28.58
N LEU A 27 -7.85 -13.48 -27.88
CA LEU A 27 -8.49 -13.51 -26.56
C LEU A 27 -7.69 -12.71 -25.53
N ALA A 28 -6.35 -12.86 -25.51
CA ALA A 28 -5.47 -12.09 -24.63
C ALA A 28 -5.58 -10.58 -24.89
N GLY A 29 -5.64 -10.17 -26.17
CA GLY A 29 -5.82 -8.77 -26.54
C GLY A 29 -7.12 -8.17 -25.98
N ILE A 30 -8.23 -8.86 -26.12
CA ILE A 30 -9.53 -8.42 -25.59
C ILE A 30 -9.49 -8.29 -24.06
N VAL A 31 -8.90 -9.26 -23.37
CA VAL A 31 -8.81 -9.28 -21.91
C VAL A 31 -7.96 -8.11 -21.38
N ILE A 32 -6.81 -7.83 -22.02
CA ILE A 32 -5.93 -6.72 -21.60
C ILE A 32 -6.65 -5.37 -21.71
N VAL A 33 -7.41 -5.14 -22.78
CA VAL A 33 -8.18 -3.90 -22.96
C VAL A 33 -9.32 -3.81 -21.93
N ALA A 34 -9.98 -4.92 -21.61
CA ALA A 34 -11.12 -4.95 -20.68
C ALA A 34 -10.71 -4.71 -19.22
N ILE A 35 -9.53 -5.16 -18.79
CA ILE A 35 -9.11 -5.11 -17.38
C ILE A 35 -8.59 -3.72 -16.94
N ASN A 36 -8.09 -2.89 -17.86
CA ASN A 36 -7.42 -1.62 -17.53
C ASN A 36 -6.34 -1.76 -16.43
N PRO A 37 -5.14 -2.26 -16.75
CA PRO A 37 -4.10 -2.57 -15.75
C PRO A 37 -3.70 -1.37 -14.89
N GLY A 38 -3.73 -0.15 -15.44
CA GLY A 38 -3.38 1.07 -14.72
C GLY A 38 -4.34 1.34 -13.55
N LYS A 39 -5.65 1.15 -13.76
CA LYS A 39 -6.64 1.28 -12.71
C LYS A 39 -6.45 0.22 -11.63
N GLN A 40 -6.20 -1.03 -12.00
CA GLN A 40 -5.97 -2.12 -11.04
C GLN A 40 -4.78 -1.84 -10.12
N LEU A 41 -3.68 -1.33 -10.69
CA LEU A 41 -2.50 -0.92 -9.92
C LEU A 41 -2.83 0.26 -8.98
N GLY A 42 -3.61 1.23 -9.43
CA GLY A 42 -4.07 2.35 -8.62
C GLY A 42 -4.94 1.89 -7.45
N ASP A 43 -5.90 1.00 -7.69
CA ASP A 43 -6.78 0.44 -6.66
C ASP A 43 -5.99 -0.40 -5.64
N SER A 44 -4.98 -1.15 -6.09
CA SER A 44 -4.07 -1.90 -5.22
C SER A 44 -3.28 -0.97 -4.28
N ARG A 45 -2.69 0.11 -4.81
CA ARG A 45 -1.98 1.12 -4.00
C ARG A 45 -2.91 1.82 -3.01
N ASN A 46 -4.14 2.13 -3.40
CA ASN A 46 -5.13 2.71 -2.49
C ASN A 46 -5.53 1.74 -1.37
N SER A 47 -5.63 0.45 -1.66
CA SER A 47 -5.87 -0.58 -0.63
C SER A 47 -4.73 -0.65 0.38
N GLN A 48 -3.48 -0.55 -0.09
CA GLN A 48 -2.32 -0.47 0.78
C GLN A 48 -2.35 0.80 1.65
N ARG A 49 -2.63 1.99 1.08
CA ARG A 49 -2.80 3.23 1.84
C ARG A 49 -3.85 3.11 2.94
N GLN A 50 -4.98 2.44 2.64
CA GLN A 50 -6.03 2.22 3.63
C GLN A 50 -5.53 1.35 4.80
N ALA A 51 -4.76 0.31 4.53
CA ALA A 51 -4.15 -0.53 5.57
C ALA A 51 -3.13 0.25 6.39
N ASP A 52 -2.26 1.02 5.74
CA ASP A 52 -1.21 1.82 6.37
C ASP A 52 -1.79 2.89 7.29
N VAL A 53 -2.81 3.64 6.83
CA VAL A 53 -3.50 4.66 7.63
C VAL A 53 -4.13 4.05 8.89
N ASN A 54 -4.78 2.90 8.78
CA ASN A 54 -5.31 2.18 9.94
C ASN A 54 -4.21 1.71 10.89
N THR A 55 -3.10 1.22 10.35
CA THR A 55 -1.96 0.77 11.14
C THR A 55 -1.35 1.91 11.96
N ILE A 56 -1.09 3.05 11.33
CA ILE A 56 -0.59 4.25 12.01
C ILE A 56 -1.56 4.70 13.10
N LEU A 57 -2.85 4.79 12.79
CA LEU A 57 -3.87 5.22 13.74
C LEU A 57 -3.95 4.27 14.95
N ASN A 58 -3.94 2.97 14.72
CA ASN A 58 -3.96 1.98 15.79
C ASN A 58 -2.72 2.09 16.69
N ALA A 59 -1.52 2.29 16.11
CA ALA A 59 -0.29 2.46 16.87
C ALA A 59 -0.32 3.73 17.75
N VAL A 60 -0.84 4.85 17.22
CA VAL A 60 -1.02 6.10 17.98
C VAL A 60 -1.99 5.89 19.14
N TYR A 61 -3.09 5.14 18.93
CA TYR A 61 -4.05 4.83 20.01
C TYR A 61 -3.47 3.92 21.08
N GLN A 62 -2.73 2.88 20.70
CA GLN A 62 -2.06 2.00 21.65
C GLN A 62 -1.04 2.79 22.50
N TYR A 63 -0.27 3.67 21.87
CA TYR A 63 0.61 4.59 22.59
C TYR A 63 -0.17 5.45 23.59
N SER A 64 -1.29 6.04 23.15
CA SER A 64 -2.13 6.88 24.02
C SER A 64 -2.69 6.11 25.22
N LEU A 65 -3.14 4.87 25.04
CA LEU A 65 -3.61 4.03 26.13
C LEU A 65 -2.53 3.77 27.19
N ASP A 66 -1.31 3.48 26.73
CA ASP A 66 -0.18 3.23 27.64
C ASP A 66 0.34 4.51 28.31
N ASN A 67 0.01 5.68 27.79
CA ASN A 67 0.47 6.99 28.28
C ASN A 67 -0.67 7.85 28.85
N ASN A 68 -1.66 7.24 29.47
CA ASN A 68 -2.78 7.91 30.17
C ASN A 68 -3.53 8.93 29.29
N GLY A 69 -3.79 8.58 28.04
CA GLY A 69 -4.50 9.44 27.09
C GLY A 69 -3.59 10.47 26.37
N THR A 70 -2.30 10.49 26.67
CA THR A 70 -1.36 11.40 26.03
C THR A 70 -0.98 10.87 24.64
N ILE A 71 -1.14 11.70 23.63
CA ILE A 71 -0.71 11.39 22.25
C ILE A 71 0.74 11.83 22.04
N PRO A 72 1.44 11.29 21.03
CA PRO A 72 2.80 11.73 20.68
C PRO A 72 2.88 13.24 20.47
N SER A 73 3.97 13.85 20.95
CA SER A 73 4.23 15.27 20.76
C SER A 73 4.36 15.58 19.25
N GLY A 74 3.92 16.77 18.84
CA GLY A 74 3.98 17.21 17.44
C GLY A 74 2.68 16.97 16.64
N VAL A 75 1.74 16.16 17.13
CA VAL A 75 0.42 16.01 16.49
C VAL A 75 -0.44 17.23 16.87
N THR A 76 -0.66 18.11 15.91
CA THR A 76 -1.42 19.37 16.08
C THR A 76 -2.73 19.35 15.32
N ALA A 77 -3.49 20.45 15.37
CA ALA A 77 -4.71 20.59 14.58
C ALA A 77 -4.43 20.69 13.05
N THR A 78 -3.22 21.09 12.69
CA THR A 78 -2.82 21.16 11.28
C THR A 78 -2.38 19.79 10.78
N ALA A 79 -2.95 19.33 9.68
CA ALA A 79 -2.57 18.09 9.05
C ALA A 79 -1.14 18.18 8.49
N THR A 80 -0.18 17.60 9.20
CA THR A 80 1.24 17.63 8.88
C THR A 80 1.72 16.24 8.53
N GLU A 81 2.65 16.14 7.57
CA GLU A 81 3.20 14.87 7.12
C GLU A 81 4.04 14.21 8.21
N ILE A 82 3.95 12.89 8.32
CA ILE A 82 4.67 12.08 9.29
C ILE A 82 6.10 11.85 8.80
N CYS A 83 7.07 11.98 9.69
CA CYS A 83 8.47 11.67 9.44
C CYS A 83 8.69 10.17 9.27
N ALA A 84 9.54 9.78 8.32
CA ALA A 84 9.90 8.40 8.09
C ALA A 84 10.82 7.86 9.19
N THR A 85 10.71 6.61 9.55
CA THR A 85 11.63 5.94 10.47
C THR A 85 13.06 5.96 9.92
N GLY A 86 14.01 6.36 10.75
CA GLY A 86 15.42 6.46 10.37
C GLY A 86 15.75 7.66 9.49
N ALA A 87 14.85 8.63 9.36
CA ALA A 87 15.11 9.88 8.64
C ALA A 87 16.22 10.71 9.31
N ALA A 88 17.01 11.40 8.50
CA ALA A 88 18.10 12.22 9.01
C ALA A 88 17.60 13.46 9.77
N SER A 89 16.41 13.96 9.44
CA SER A 89 15.76 15.12 10.10
C SER A 89 14.25 15.06 9.92
N CYS A 90 13.52 15.44 10.95
CA CYS A 90 12.06 15.59 10.92
C CYS A 90 11.62 17.06 10.93
N THR A 91 12.48 18.00 10.49
CA THR A 91 12.14 19.42 10.47
C THR A 91 10.91 19.66 9.57
N GLY A 92 9.86 20.26 10.14
CA GLY A 92 8.59 20.50 9.43
C GLY A 92 7.68 19.28 9.27
N LEU A 93 8.06 18.15 9.84
CA LEU A 93 7.30 16.88 9.85
C LEU A 93 6.90 16.53 11.28
N VAL A 94 5.92 15.63 11.42
CA VAL A 94 5.55 15.06 12.72
C VAL A 94 6.48 13.90 13.04
N ASP A 95 7.27 14.03 14.08
CA ASP A 95 8.12 12.95 14.58
C ASP A 95 7.30 12.00 15.47
N LEU A 96 7.11 10.78 14.99
CA LEU A 96 6.45 9.68 15.70
C LEU A 96 7.44 8.58 16.12
N SER A 97 8.72 8.93 16.32
CA SER A 97 9.75 7.96 16.74
C SER A 97 9.42 7.25 18.06
N THR A 98 8.64 7.90 18.94
CA THR A 98 8.15 7.28 20.17
C THR A 98 7.26 6.06 19.94
N ILE A 99 6.60 5.98 18.79
CA ILE A 99 5.75 4.83 18.42
C ILE A 99 6.59 3.67 17.89
N THR A 100 7.70 3.97 17.21
CA THR A 100 8.61 2.96 16.67
C THR A 100 9.75 2.61 17.64
N ALA A 101 9.87 3.32 18.75
CA ALA A 101 10.90 3.07 19.75
C ALA A 101 10.81 1.65 20.30
N SER A 102 11.92 0.90 20.20
CA SER A 102 12.00 -0.51 20.62
C SER A 102 10.94 -1.40 19.95
N GLU A 103 10.42 -0.99 18.79
CA GLU A 103 9.40 -1.72 18.02
C GLU A 103 8.12 -2.03 18.82
N LYS A 104 7.83 -1.22 19.86
CA LYS A 104 6.77 -1.52 20.82
C LYS A 104 5.37 -1.49 20.21
N TYR A 105 5.07 -0.48 19.39
CA TYR A 105 3.75 -0.31 18.78
C TYR A 105 3.79 -0.52 17.27
N LEU A 106 4.93 -0.20 16.64
CA LEU A 106 5.14 -0.33 15.22
C LEU A 106 6.63 -0.51 14.94
N THR A 107 7.01 -1.45 14.10
CA THR A 107 8.42 -1.70 13.75
C THR A 107 9.02 -0.55 12.94
N ALA A 108 8.26 0.00 12.01
CA ALA A 108 8.64 1.17 11.20
C ALA A 108 7.40 1.88 10.69
N MET A 109 7.49 3.21 10.47
CA MET A 109 6.42 3.95 9.81
C MET A 109 6.23 3.47 8.38
N PRO A 110 5.00 3.08 7.97
CA PRO A 110 4.71 2.79 6.58
C PRO A 110 4.98 3.99 5.70
N LYS A 111 5.37 3.72 4.45
CA LYS A 111 5.55 4.75 3.42
C LYS A 111 4.54 4.55 2.31
N ASP A 112 4.04 5.65 1.77
CA ASP A 112 3.18 5.63 0.60
C ASP A 112 3.86 4.89 -0.55
N PRO A 113 3.16 4.02 -1.29
CA PRO A 113 3.73 3.28 -2.42
C PRO A 113 4.33 4.17 -3.52
N GLN A 114 3.95 5.44 -3.57
CA GLN A 114 4.45 6.43 -4.54
C GLN A 114 5.35 7.48 -3.88
N CYS A 115 5.91 7.21 -2.71
CA CYS A 115 6.71 8.13 -1.92
C CYS A 115 8.05 8.57 -2.54
N THR A 116 8.33 8.22 -3.79
CA THR A 116 9.51 8.69 -4.52
C THR A 116 9.34 10.10 -5.10
N THR A 117 8.11 10.54 -5.35
CA THR A 117 7.79 11.82 -6.00
C THR A 117 6.78 12.68 -5.23
N THR A 118 6.03 12.11 -4.32
CA THR A 118 4.88 12.76 -3.66
C THR A 118 5.11 13.10 -2.19
N CYS A 119 6.16 12.56 -1.56
CA CYS A 119 6.48 12.78 -0.15
C CYS A 119 7.47 13.93 0.02
N ALA A 120 7.41 14.61 1.18
CA ALA A 120 8.47 15.51 1.61
C ALA A 120 9.79 14.74 1.79
N THR A 121 10.91 15.45 1.69
CA THR A 121 12.21 14.87 2.06
C THR A 121 12.12 14.36 3.51
N ASN A 122 12.44 13.10 3.72
CA ASN A 122 12.28 12.41 5.00
C ASN A 122 10.81 12.13 5.42
N GLY A 123 9.81 12.43 4.60
CA GLY A 123 8.41 12.14 4.87
C GLY A 123 7.97 10.72 4.48
N THR A 124 6.76 10.37 4.88
CA THR A 124 6.11 9.08 4.57
C THR A 124 5.03 9.19 3.51
N GLY A 125 4.56 10.40 3.18
CA GLY A 125 3.37 10.64 2.35
C GLY A 125 2.05 10.61 3.13
N TYR A 126 2.06 10.21 4.40
CA TYR A 126 0.88 10.20 5.27
C TYR A 126 0.87 11.43 6.16
N LYS A 127 -0.32 12.03 6.34
CA LYS A 127 -0.51 13.20 7.20
C LYS A 127 -1.31 12.81 8.43
N ILE A 128 -0.99 13.44 9.56
CA ILE A 128 -1.69 13.26 10.82
C ILE A 128 -2.12 14.60 11.39
N SER A 129 -3.28 14.64 12.02
CA SER A 129 -3.78 15.80 12.76
C SER A 129 -4.63 15.36 13.95
N LYS A 130 -4.86 16.29 14.88
CA LYS A 130 -5.71 16.14 16.06
C LYS A 130 -6.80 17.20 16.04
N SER A 131 -8.05 16.81 16.16
CA SER A 131 -9.16 17.76 16.32
C SER A 131 -9.17 18.41 17.70
N ALA A 132 -9.92 19.51 17.86
CA ALA A 132 -10.15 20.15 19.17
C ALA A 132 -10.72 19.19 20.24
N ASN A 133 -11.50 18.20 19.82
CA ASN A 133 -12.10 17.18 20.69
C ASN A 133 -11.16 15.98 20.96
N GLY A 134 -9.88 16.07 20.59
CA GLY A 134 -8.90 15.02 20.83
C GLY A 134 -8.89 13.88 19.81
N ARG A 135 -9.76 13.88 18.80
CA ARG A 135 -9.79 12.84 17.77
C ARG A 135 -8.58 12.94 16.85
N ILE A 136 -7.97 11.82 16.59
CA ILE A 136 -6.82 11.71 15.66
C ILE A 136 -7.34 11.35 14.27
N THR A 137 -6.84 12.06 13.29
CA THR A 137 -7.13 11.80 11.86
C THR A 137 -5.83 11.53 11.14
N VAL A 138 -5.76 10.41 10.43
CA VAL A 138 -4.66 10.08 9.51
C VAL A 138 -5.19 10.07 8.09
N THR A 139 -4.46 10.71 7.17
CA THR A 139 -4.87 10.92 5.79
C THR A 139 -3.77 10.49 4.83
N ALA A 140 -4.17 9.81 3.77
CA ALA A 140 -3.35 9.49 2.59
C ALA A 140 -4.01 10.07 1.34
N THR A 141 -3.22 10.53 0.38
CA THR A 141 -3.72 11.02 -0.91
C THR A 141 -2.95 10.37 -2.05
N GLY A 142 -3.66 9.77 -2.99
CA GLY A 142 -3.04 9.18 -4.17
C GLY A 142 -4.09 8.65 -5.14
N GLU A 143 -3.70 8.45 -6.39
CA GLU A 143 -4.57 7.92 -7.47
C GLU A 143 -5.91 8.66 -7.58
N GLY A 144 -5.91 9.98 -7.40
CA GLY A 144 -7.13 10.81 -7.40
C GLY A 144 -8.08 10.58 -6.21
N LYS A 145 -7.63 9.87 -5.17
CA LYS A 145 -8.42 9.50 -3.99
C LYS A 145 -7.77 10.02 -2.71
N THR A 146 -8.58 10.53 -1.80
CA THR A 146 -8.17 10.85 -0.43
C THR A 146 -8.76 9.81 0.51
N ILE A 147 -7.90 9.15 1.26
CA ILE A 147 -8.25 8.15 2.26
C ILE A 147 -8.05 8.78 3.62
N THR A 148 -9.09 8.83 4.42
CA THR A 148 -9.07 9.45 5.74
C THR A 148 -9.70 8.52 6.77
N VAL A 149 -9.00 8.28 7.86
CA VAL A 149 -9.53 7.53 9.00
C VAL A 149 -9.39 8.39 10.26
N THR A 150 -10.46 8.48 11.04
CA THR A 150 -10.55 9.28 12.26
C THR A 150 -11.07 8.43 13.41
N ARG A 151 -10.49 8.58 14.56
CA ARG A 151 -10.99 8.04 15.84
C ARG A 151 -10.94 9.08 16.94
#